data_69de923a4be2b223a145ab144c7cf41f
#
_entry.id   69de923a4be2b223a145ab144c7cf41f
#
_cell.length_a   1.000
_cell.length_b   1.000
_cell.length_c   1.000
_cell.angle_alpha   90.00
_cell.angle_beta   90.00
_cell.angle_gamma   90.00
#
_symmetry.space_group_name_H-M   'P 1'
#
loop_
_entity.id
_entity.type
_entity.pdbx_description
1 polymer ?
#
loop_
_entity_poly.entity_id
_entity_poly.type
_entity_poly.pdbx_seq_one_letter_code
_entity_poly.pdbx_strand_id
1 'polypeptide(L)'
;MATSTLGGAIYFFVGGQLNMARRIPGKEEFDGLVAYFSASLAASDVELKLGTEANAAALKGFDKVIIATGVIPRDPGIPGQEGPNVLSYVDVLRGMAPVGKRVAVVGAGGIGFDVAEFLVTGESPTENLAEWLQEWGVADPAEARGGIRAEGPQPEAPVRQVTLLQR
;
A
#
# COMPACT_ATOMS: atom_id res chain seq x y z
N MET A 1 -18.20 11.28 3.61
CA MET A 1 -18.64 10.04 2.92
C MET A 1 -18.32 10.20 1.44
N ALA A 2 -17.38 9.46 0.92
CA ALA A 2 -17.11 9.46 -0.52
C ALA A 2 -18.03 8.42 -1.15
N THR A 3 -19.04 8.87 -1.89
CA THR A 3 -19.91 8.00 -2.67
C THR A 3 -19.21 7.65 -3.98
N SER A 4 -18.93 6.37 -4.18
CA SER A 4 -18.50 5.85 -5.46
C SER A 4 -19.72 5.73 -6.38
N THR A 5 -19.78 6.49 -7.41
CA THR A 5 -20.76 6.31 -8.50
C THR A 5 -20.01 5.95 -9.78
N LEU A 6 -20.43 4.88 -10.45
CA LEU A 6 -19.90 4.38 -11.72
C LEU A 6 -18.40 4.01 -11.74
N GLY A 7 -17.93 3.29 -10.71
CA GLY A 7 -16.65 2.60 -10.80
C GLY A 7 -15.39 3.47 -10.73
N GLY A 8 -15.52 4.78 -10.54
CA GLY A 8 -14.39 5.69 -10.37
C GLY A 8 -14.20 6.11 -8.91
N ALA A 9 -13.05 5.84 -8.32
CA ALA A 9 -12.73 6.42 -7.02
C ALA A 9 -12.42 7.91 -7.18
N ILE A 10 -13.11 8.76 -6.40
CA ILE A 10 -12.78 10.19 -6.33
C ILE A 10 -11.63 10.34 -5.33
N TYR A 11 -10.48 10.80 -5.80
CA TYR A 11 -9.31 11.04 -4.97
C TYR A 11 -9.15 12.54 -4.68
N PHE A 12 -8.85 12.86 -3.44
CA PHE A 12 -8.55 14.23 -3.01
C PHE A 12 -7.05 14.55 -3.04
N PHE A 13 -6.22 13.56 -3.38
CA PHE A 13 -4.77 13.67 -3.43
C PHE A 13 -4.22 12.96 -4.67
N VAL A 14 -3.10 13.45 -5.17
CA VAL A 14 -2.33 12.75 -6.21
C VAL A 14 -1.83 11.41 -5.68
N GLY A 15 -1.67 10.41 -6.55
CA GLY A 15 -1.09 9.11 -6.21
C GLY A 15 -2.08 7.96 -6.20
N GLY A 16 -3.40 8.21 -6.05
CA GLY A 16 -4.40 7.13 -6.09
C GLY A 16 -4.05 5.96 -5.18
N GLN A 17 -3.89 4.76 -5.76
CA GLN A 17 -3.55 3.55 -5.01
C GLN A 17 -2.11 3.52 -4.47
N LEU A 18 -1.18 4.32 -5.02
CA LEU A 18 0.17 4.45 -4.47
C LEU A 18 0.14 4.97 -3.03
N ASN A 19 -0.88 5.74 -2.66
CA ASN A 19 -1.07 6.21 -1.28
C ASN A 19 -1.36 5.06 -0.28
N MET A 20 -1.75 3.89 -0.76
CA MET A 20 -1.83 2.67 0.06
C MET A 20 -0.54 1.86 -0.03
N ALA A 21 0.01 1.72 -1.24
CA ALA A 21 1.22 0.93 -1.48
C ALA A 21 2.42 1.46 -0.68
N ARG A 22 2.61 2.79 -0.60
CA ARG A 22 3.70 3.42 0.17
C ARG A 22 3.61 3.19 1.69
N ARG A 23 2.52 2.62 2.20
CA ARG A 23 2.39 2.24 3.61
C ARG A 23 2.89 0.83 3.91
N ILE A 24 3.21 0.07 2.87
CA ILE A 24 3.76 -1.26 3.02
C ILE A 24 5.25 -1.13 3.36
N PRO A 25 5.74 -1.77 4.43
CA PRO A 25 7.15 -1.78 4.77
C PRO A 25 8.01 -2.19 3.57
N GLY A 26 9.09 -1.46 3.32
CA GLY A 26 9.96 -1.67 2.16
C GLY A 26 9.49 -1.01 0.86
N LYS A 27 8.42 -0.21 0.89
CA LYS A 27 7.90 0.54 -0.27
C LYS A 27 7.85 2.05 -0.05
N GLU A 28 8.64 2.55 0.88
CA GLU A 28 8.71 3.97 1.27
C GLU A 28 9.18 4.85 0.10
N GLU A 29 9.90 4.29 -0.88
CA GLU A 29 10.30 5.02 -2.09
C GLU A 29 9.11 5.60 -2.87
N PHE A 30 7.91 5.06 -2.70
CA PHE A 30 6.70 5.63 -3.31
C PHE A 30 6.31 6.99 -2.72
N ASP A 31 6.81 7.35 -1.53
CA ASP A 31 6.66 8.71 -1.00
C ASP A 31 7.37 9.73 -1.89
N GLY A 32 8.60 9.42 -2.29
CA GLY A 32 9.37 10.22 -3.24
C GLY A 32 8.69 10.32 -4.61
N LEU A 33 8.12 9.22 -5.09
CA LEU A 33 7.41 9.19 -6.37
C LEU A 33 6.15 10.07 -6.36
N VAL A 34 5.34 9.99 -5.32
CA VAL A 34 4.12 10.82 -5.18
C VAL A 34 4.50 12.29 -5.02
N ALA A 35 5.55 12.60 -4.25
CA ALA A 35 6.05 13.97 -4.10
C ALA A 35 6.56 14.54 -5.42
N TYR A 36 7.33 13.75 -6.19
CA TYR A 36 7.83 14.15 -7.51
C TYR A 36 6.69 14.50 -8.47
N PHE A 37 5.70 13.61 -8.62
CA PHE A 37 4.57 13.89 -9.53
C PHE A 37 3.72 15.06 -9.06
N SER A 38 3.53 15.22 -7.75
CA SER A 38 2.81 16.37 -7.21
C SER A 38 3.53 17.69 -7.54
N ALA A 39 4.84 17.74 -7.36
CA ALA A 39 5.65 18.90 -7.71
C ALA A 39 5.69 19.15 -9.23
N SER A 40 5.82 18.09 -10.04
CA SER A 40 5.84 18.18 -11.50
C SER A 40 4.53 18.72 -12.05
N LEU A 41 3.40 18.25 -11.53
CA LEU A 41 2.07 18.77 -11.92
C LEU A 41 1.90 20.23 -11.51
N ALA A 42 2.33 20.60 -10.30
CA ALA A 42 2.27 21.99 -9.83
C ALA A 42 3.14 22.96 -10.65
N ALA A 43 4.24 22.45 -11.22
CA ALA A 43 5.15 23.22 -12.07
C ALA A 43 4.77 23.22 -13.57
N SER A 44 3.73 22.50 -13.96
CA SER A 44 3.26 22.35 -15.34
C SER A 44 1.98 23.17 -15.60
N ASP A 45 1.62 23.31 -16.89
CA ASP A 45 0.35 23.92 -17.31
C ASP A 45 -0.84 22.94 -17.25
N VAL A 46 -0.68 21.76 -16.60
CA VAL A 46 -1.74 20.77 -16.47
C VAL A 46 -2.78 21.24 -15.46
N GLU A 47 -4.03 21.33 -15.88
CA GLU A 47 -5.16 21.60 -14.97
C GLU A 47 -5.51 20.34 -14.19
N LEU A 48 -5.20 20.31 -12.89
CA LEU A 48 -5.49 19.20 -11.98
C LEU A 48 -6.81 19.44 -11.26
N LYS A 49 -7.80 18.56 -11.45
CA LYS A 49 -9.12 18.61 -10.79
C LYS A 49 -9.28 17.44 -9.84
N LEU A 50 -8.85 17.60 -8.59
CA LEU A 50 -9.06 16.62 -7.53
C LEU A 50 -10.48 16.70 -6.96
N GLY A 51 -10.95 15.62 -6.36
CA GLY A 51 -12.28 15.54 -5.76
C GLY A 51 -13.44 15.73 -6.75
N THR A 52 -13.16 15.55 -8.05
CA THR A 52 -14.10 15.83 -9.12
C THR A 52 -14.45 14.55 -9.88
N GLU A 53 -15.73 14.28 -10.05
CA GLU A 53 -16.20 13.18 -10.88
C GLU A 53 -16.16 13.59 -12.36
N ALA A 54 -15.44 12.83 -13.19
CA ALA A 54 -15.43 12.99 -14.62
C ALA A 54 -16.63 12.26 -15.23
N ASN A 55 -17.60 13.02 -15.72
CA ASN A 55 -18.76 12.51 -16.47
C ASN A 55 -18.73 12.98 -17.92
N ALA A 56 -19.63 12.46 -18.76
CA ALA A 56 -19.66 12.78 -20.16
C ALA A 56 -19.83 14.31 -20.48
N ALA A 57 -20.49 15.04 -19.59
CA ALA A 57 -20.65 16.49 -19.74
C ALA A 57 -19.35 17.24 -19.46
N ALA A 58 -18.61 16.82 -18.41
CA ALA A 58 -17.30 17.39 -18.06
C ALA A 58 -16.23 17.09 -19.13
N LEU A 59 -16.39 16.03 -19.89
CA LEU A 59 -15.44 15.61 -20.94
C LEU A 59 -15.77 16.18 -22.33
N LYS A 60 -16.89 16.90 -22.45
CA LYS A 60 -17.29 17.51 -23.70
C LYS A 60 -16.34 18.66 -24.12
N GLY A 61 -15.84 18.61 -25.33
CA GLY A 61 -14.97 19.64 -25.89
C GLY A 61 -13.47 19.26 -25.86
N PHE A 62 -13.13 18.11 -25.32
CA PHE A 62 -11.78 17.56 -25.45
C PHE A 62 -11.62 16.78 -26.76
N ASP A 63 -10.52 16.97 -27.47
CA ASP A 63 -10.21 16.23 -28.70
C ASP A 63 -9.96 14.75 -28.43
N LYS A 64 -9.37 14.43 -27.29
CA LYS A 64 -9.06 13.07 -26.86
C LYS A 64 -9.26 12.92 -25.35
N VAL A 65 -9.74 11.74 -24.95
CA VAL A 65 -9.92 11.36 -23.54
C VAL A 65 -9.16 10.05 -23.30
N ILE A 66 -8.31 10.04 -22.27
CA ILE A 66 -7.58 8.84 -21.84
C ILE A 66 -8.23 8.34 -20.55
N ILE A 67 -8.73 7.11 -20.58
CA ILE A 67 -9.31 6.47 -19.39
C ILE A 67 -8.20 5.80 -18.59
N ALA A 68 -7.88 6.37 -17.43
CA ALA A 68 -6.84 5.88 -16.52
C ALA A 68 -7.36 5.87 -15.07
N THR A 69 -8.54 5.30 -14.85
CA THR A 69 -9.30 5.36 -13.58
C THR A 69 -8.81 4.40 -12.50
N GLY A 70 -7.77 3.62 -12.77
CA GLY A 70 -7.26 2.60 -11.85
C GLY A 70 -8.15 1.36 -11.79
N VAL A 71 -8.07 0.62 -10.68
CA VAL A 71 -8.82 -0.62 -10.46
C VAL A 71 -9.66 -0.54 -9.19
N ILE A 72 -10.78 -1.25 -9.18
CA ILE A 72 -11.62 -1.47 -8.01
C ILE A 72 -11.34 -2.89 -7.49
N PRO A 73 -11.22 -3.08 -6.17
CA PRO A 73 -11.12 -4.42 -5.60
C PRO A 73 -12.29 -5.29 -6.06
N ARG A 74 -11.98 -6.50 -6.51
CA ARG A 74 -13.02 -7.46 -6.87
C ARG A 74 -13.76 -7.92 -5.61
N ASP A 75 -15.08 -7.95 -5.68
CA ASP A 75 -15.89 -8.67 -4.70
C ASP A 75 -15.73 -10.19 -4.91
N PRO A 76 -15.17 -10.95 -3.95
CA PRO A 76 -14.97 -12.39 -4.10
C PRO A 76 -16.25 -13.21 -3.89
N GLY A 77 -17.32 -12.63 -3.36
CA GLY A 77 -18.58 -13.32 -3.08
C GLY A 77 -18.44 -14.48 -2.08
N ILE A 78 -17.60 -14.33 -1.07
CA ILE A 78 -17.35 -15.39 -0.07
C ILE A 78 -18.45 -15.34 1.00
N PRO A 79 -19.16 -16.45 1.30
CA PRO A 79 -20.13 -16.47 2.36
C PRO A 79 -19.55 -16.01 3.70
N GLY A 80 -20.19 -15.02 4.33
CA GLY A 80 -19.75 -14.44 5.60
C GLY A 80 -18.80 -13.24 5.46
N GLN A 81 -18.45 -12.82 4.26
CA GLN A 81 -17.59 -11.64 4.03
C GLN A 81 -18.19 -10.33 4.55
N GLU A 82 -19.51 -10.27 4.77
CA GLU A 82 -20.22 -9.14 5.35
C GLU A 82 -20.20 -9.14 6.89
N GLY A 83 -19.49 -10.08 7.50
CA GLY A 83 -19.39 -10.19 8.96
C GLY A 83 -18.67 -9.00 9.57
N PRO A 84 -19.03 -8.59 10.82
CA PRO A 84 -18.49 -7.38 11.46
C PRO A 84 -16.99 -7.48 11.78
N ASN A 85 -16.40 -8.65 11.70
CA ASN A 85 -14.98 -8.93 11.88
C ASN A 85 -14.23 -9.10 10.55
N VAL A 86 -14.88 -8.84 9.42
CA VAL A 86 -14.26 -8.88 8.09
C VAL A 86 -13.96 -7.45 7.64
N LEU A 87 -12.73 -7.22 7.21
CA LEU A 87 -12.26 -5.92 6.77
C LEU A 87 -11.74 -6.02 5.33
N SER A 88 -11.97 -4.99 4.54
CA SER A 88 -11.30 -4.88 3.26
C SER A 88 -9.82 -4.50 3.45
N TYR A 89 -8.95 -4.93 2.56
CA TYR A 89 -7.55 -4.52 2.61
C TYR A 89 -7.40 -2.99 2.45
N VAL A 90 -8.33 -2.36 1.77
CA VAL A 90 -8.36 -0.89 1.60
C VAL A 90 -8.57 -0.20 2.94
N ASP A 91 -9.53 -0.67 3.75
CA ASP A 91 -9.81 -0.10 5.08
C ASP A 91 -8.63 -0.32 6.03
N VAL A 92 -8.01 -1.50 5.95
CA VAL A 92 -6.80 -1.83 6.73
C VAL A 92 -5.65 -0.89 6.38
N LEU A 93 -5.30 -0.80 5.10
CA LEU A 93 -4.19 0.03 4.64
C LEU A 93 -4.44 1.54 4.81
N ARG A 94 -5.69 1.98 4.83
CA ARG A 94 -6.04 3.37 5.13
C ARG A 94 -6.13 3.67 6.62
N GLY A 95 -6.10 2.65 7.47
CA GLY A 95 -6.25 2.82 8.92
C GLY A 95 -7.68 3.22 9.32
N MET A 96 -8.68 2.84 8.52
CA MET A 96 -10.08 3.18 8.76
C MET A 96 -10.78 2.26 9.76
N ALA A 97 -10.15 1.11 10.06
CA ALA A 97 -10.70 0.15 10.99
C ALA A 97 -9.59 -0.41 11.91
N PRO A 98 -9.89 -0.65 13.20
CA PRO A 98 -8.95 -1.30 14.10
C PRO A 98 -8.76 -2.77 13.72
N VAL A 99 -7.51 -3.22 13.70
CA VAL A 99 -7.15 -4.61 13.39
C VAL A 99 -6.75 -5.35 14.66
N GLY A 100 -7.30 -6.53 14.87
CA GLY A 100 -7.01 -7.37 16.03
C GLY A 100 -5.60 -7.99 16.02
N LYS A 101 -5.27 -8.75 17.08
CA LYS A 101 -3.96 -9.40 17.24
C LYS A 101 -3.79 -10.66 16.37
N ARG A 102 -4.87 -11.38 16.07
CA ARG A 102 -4.86 -12.56 15.21
C ARG A 102 -5.68 -12.27 13.96
N VAL A 103 -5.06 -12.38 12.81
CA VAL A 103 -5.66 -12.01 11.52
C VAL A 103 -5.52 -13.16 10.53
N ALA A 104 -6.59 -13.46 9.82
CA ALA A 104 -6.56 -14.30 8.64
C ALA A 104 -6.65 -13.40 7.40
N VAL A 105 -5.67 -13.46 6.52
CA VAL A 105 -5.69 -12.80 5.22
C VAL A 105 -6.14 -13.80 4.17
N VAL A 106 -7.28 -13.55 3.54
CA VAL A 106 -7.86 -14.43 2.52
C VAL A 106 -7.44 -13.94 1.13
N GLY A 107 -6.54 -14.66 0.52
CA GLY A 107 -5.92 -14.36 -0.77
C GLY A 107 -4.41 -14.18 -0.62
N ALA A 108 -3.62 -15.07 -1.26
CA ALA A 108 -2.17 -15.06 -1.24
C ALA A 108 -1.59 -14.62 -2.61
N GLY A 109 -2.17 -13.59 -3.19
CA GLY A 109 -1.59 -12.85 -4.31
C GLY A 109 -0.71 -11.69 -3.81
N GLY A 110 -0.16 -10.87 -4.70
CA GLY A 110 0.72 -9.74 -4.33
C GLY A 110 0.13 -8.84 -3.25
N ILE A 111 -1.15 -8.43 -3.39
CA ILE A 111 -1.84 -7.61 -2.36
C ILE A 111 -1.94 -8.37 -1.02
N GLY A 112 -2.20 -9.67 -1.05
CA GLY A 112 -2.29 -10.47 0.18
C GLY A 112 -0.97 -10.53 0.93
N PHE A 113 0.15 -10.70 0.23
CA PHE A 113 1.49 -10.63 0.80
C PHE A 113 1.79 -9.24 1.36
N ASP A 114 1.53 -8.18 0.60
CA ASP A 114 1.72 -6.79 1.02
C ASP A 114 0.93 -6.47 2.31
N VAL A 115 -0.33 -6.89 2.39
CA VAL A 115 -1.16 -6.70 3.58
C VAL A 115 -0.64 -7.53 4.75
N ALA A 116 -0.19 -8.76 4.52
CA ALA A 116 0.39 -9.59 5.57
C ALA A 116 1.66 -8.94 6.13
N GLU A 117 2.56 -8.44 5.27
CA GLU A 117 3.76 -7.69 5.65
C GLU A 117 3.41 -6.46 6.49
N PHE A 118 2.49 -5.62 6.00
CA PHE A 118 2.00 -4.46 6.75
C PHE A 118 1.44 -4.81 8.14
N LEU A 119 0.83 -5.98 8.27
CA LEU A 119 0.20 -6.41 9.52
C LEU A 119 1.19 -7.00 10.53
N VAL A 120 2.25 -7.66 10.08
CA VAL A 120 3.24 -8.29 10.97
C VAL A 120 4.36 -7.34 11.38
N THR A 121 4.71 -6.37 10.53
CA THR A 121 5.79 -5.42 10.76
C THR A 121 5.33 -4.30 11.69
N GLY A 122 6.13 -3.92 12.65
CA GLY A 122 5.93 -2.77 13.53
C GLY A 122 6.34 -1.48 12.82
N GLU A 123 7.59 -1.12 12.94
CA GLU A 123 8.22 -0.03 12.19
C GLU A 123 9.05 -0.62 11.06
N SER A 124 9.07 0.06 9.91
CA SER A 124 9.89 -0.40 8.78
C SER A 124 11.36 -0.04 9.04
N PRO A 125 12.29 -0.99 9.01
CA PRO A 125 13.72 -0.70 9.16
C PRO A 125 14.37 -0.16 7.88
N THR A 126 13.64 -0.10 6.77
CA THR A 126 14.19 0.17 5.43
C THR A 126 14.83 1.55 5.31
N GLU A 127 14.36 2.54 6.07
CA GLU A 127 14.95 3.88 6.10
C GLU A 127 16.09 4.03 7.12
N ASN A 128 16.31 3.01 7.98
CA ASN A 128 17.40 2.95 8.95
C ASN A 128 18.38 1.84 8.55
N LEU A 129 19.46 2.20 7.87
CA LEU A 129 20.44 1.24 7.37
C LEU A 129 21.02 0.35 8.48
N ALA A 130 21.25 0.88 9.67
CA ALA A 130 21.85 0.12 10.78
C ALA A 130 20.90 -0.96 11.30
N GLU A 131 19.61 -0.64 11.45
CA GLU A 131 18.57 -1.58 11.86
C GLU A 131 18.34 -2.61 10.78
N TRP A 132 18.25 -2.19 9.51
CA TRP A 132 18.10 -3.09 8.37
C TRP A 132 19.25 -4.10 8.28
N LEU A 133 20.50 -3.63 8.41
CA LEU A 133 21.69 -4.50 8.42
C LEU A 133 21.66 -5.50 9.59
N GLN A 134 21.18 -5.07 10.75
CA GLN A 134 21.04 -5.96 11.92
C GLN A 134 19.97 -7.01 11.70
N GLU A 135 18.79 -6.61 11.21
CA GLU A 135 17.68 -7.51 10.92
C GLU A 135 18.08 -8.62 9.95
N TRP A 136 18.81 -8.26 8.89
CA TRP A 136 19.27 -9.21 7.87
C TRP A 136 20.59 -9.92 8.21
N GLY A 137 21.20 -9.61 9.35
CA GLY A 137 22.48 -10.21 9.75
C GLY A 137 23.63 -9.81 8.84
N VAL A 138 23.59 -8.61 8.28
CA VAL A 138 24.64 -8.06 7.42
C VAL A 138 25.65 -7.27 8.26
N ALA A 139 26.92 -7.40 7.95
CA ALA A 139 28.03 -6.71 8.59
C ALA A 139 28.98 -6.12 7.54
N ASP A 140 29.87 -5.22 7.97
CA ASP A 140 30.98 -4.75 7.13
C ASP A 140 31.89 -5.95 6.78
N PRO A 141 32.20 -6.19 5.50
CA PRO A 141 33.14 -7.23 5.10
C PRO A 141 34.56 -7.11 5.69
N ALA A 142 34.91 -5.90 6.14
CA ALA A 142 36.17 -5.68 6.86
C ALA A 142 36.16 -6.24 8.29
N GLU A 143 34.98 -6.35 8.91
CA GLU A 143 34.77 -6.84 10.26
C GLU A 143 34.37 -8.33 10.27
N ALA A 144 33.53 -8.73 9.32
CA ALA A 144 33.04 -10.10 9.20
C ALA A 144 33.25 -10.64 7.77
N ARG A 145 33.95 -11.77 7.68
CA ARG A 145 34.23 -12.39 6.39
C ARG A 145 32.93 -12.70 5.62
N GLY A 146 32.85 -12.18 4.38
CA GLY A 146 31.68 -12.34 3.53
C GLY A 146 30.52 -11.41 3.86
N GLY A 147 30.73 -10.46 4.79
CA GLY A 147 29.70 -9.48 5.16
C GLY A 147 28.49 -10.06 5.90
N ILE A 148 28.67 -11.20 6.58
CA ILE A 148 27.60 -11.89 7.30
C ILE A 148 27.96 -11.97 8.78
N ARG A 149 27.04 -11.56 9.64
CA ARG A 149 27.18 -11.67 11.10
C ARG A 149 27.12 -13.13 11.53
N ALA A 150 27.92 -13.49 12.54
CA ALA A 150 27.93 -14.85 13.08
C ALA A 150 26.59 -15.26 13.68
N GLU A 151 25.87 -14.29 14.26
CA GLU A 151 24.55 -14.45 14.87
C GLU A 151 23.44 -14.65 13.84
N GLY A 152 23.69 -14.35 12.57
CA GLY A 152 22.71 -14.39 11.49
C GLY A 152 21.64 -13.28 11.57
N PRO A 153 20.53 -13.40 10.81
CA PRO A 153 19.42 -12.46 10.85
C PRO A 153 18.76 -12.39 12.22
N GLN A 154 18.37 -11.18 12.62
CA GLN A 154 17.68 -10.91 13.90
C GLN A 154 16.40 -10.10 13.65
N PRO A 155 15.39 -10.72 13.01
CA PRO A 155 14.13 -10.03 12.72
C PRO A 155 13.40 -9.68 14.01
N GLU A 156 12.71 -8.55 13.99
CA GLU A 156 11.83 -8.17 15.09
C GLU A 156 10.66 -9.16 15.25
N ALA A 157 10.17 -9.26 16.48
CA ALA A 157 9.00 -10.08 16.75
C ALA A 157 7.77 -9.47 16.07
N PRO A 158 6.93 -10.28 15.38
CA PRO A 158 5.77 -9.77 14.68
C PRO A 158 4.77 -9.13 15.65
N VAL A 159 4.25 -7.96 15.30
CA VAL A 159 3.26 -7.24 16.12
C VAL A 159 1.88 -7.90 16.12
N ARG A 160 1.62 -8.78 15.15
CA ARG A 160 0.40 -9.59 15.03
C ARG A 160 0.70 -10.99 14.54
N GLN A 161 -0.17 -11.92 14.90
CA GLN A 161 -0.19 -13.26 14.31
C GLN A 161 -1.05 -13.23 13.04
N VAL A 162 -0.45 -13.43 11.90
CA VAL A 162 -1.13 -13.43 10.60
C VAL A 162 -1.09 -14.83 9.99
N THR A 163 -2.24 -15.28 9.50
CA THR A 163 -2.37 -16.49 8.70
C THR A 163 -2.80 -16.12 7.30
N LEU A 164 -1.98 -16.45 6.32
CA LEU A 164 -2.29 -16.23 4.90
C LEU A 164 -2.97 -17.47 4.34
N LEU A 165 -4.17 -17.29 3.78
CA LEU A 165 -4.99 -18.36 3.23
C LEU A 165 -5.08 -18.23 1.71
N GLN A 166 -4.76 -19.31 1.01
CA GLN A 166 -4.91 -19.40 -0.43
C GLN A 166 -5.95 -20.45 -0.81
N ARG A 167 -6.72 -20.13 -1.83
CA ARG A 167 -7.67 -21.06 -2.44
C ARG A 167 -6.96 -22.04 -3.37
#